data_c03d6237f385faad16c8a59037b3a3bd
#
_entry.id   c03d6237f385faad16c8a59037b3a3bd
#
_cell.length_a   1.000
_cell.length_b   1.000
_cell.length_c   1.000
_cell.angle_alpha   90.00
_cell.angle_beta   90.00
_cell.angle_gamma   90.00
#
_symmetry.space_group_name_H-M   'P 1'
#
loop_
_entity.id
_entity.type
_entity.pdbx_description
1 polymer ?
#
loop_
_entity_poly.entity_id
_entity_poly.type
_entity_poly.pdbx_seq_one_letter_code
_entity_poly.pdbx_strand_id
1 'polypeptide(L)'
;MAGTLYIVATPIGNLEDITRRALRILAEVDLIAAEDTRHSKKLLHHFNIATPLISYYREKEQQRAEELIAKLHAGTNIALISDAGTPAISDPGAIVVNMARQASIPIVPVPGPSALTAAVSCAGLIPGEFLFVGFAPPKSTQRCTLLRSLRDLLYPLVFYEAPHRIERFLKDCLEILGDREILWARELSKKYEEITHATLGGLLASLNTEKLRGESVFIIYPPTVLP
;
A
#
# COMPACT_ATOMS: atom_id res chain seq x y z
N MET A 1 29.65 14.14 3.46
CA MET A 1 28.26 14.34 3.94
C MET A 1 27.52 13.04 3.73
N ALA A 2 26.59 12.69 4.61
CA ALA A 2 25.74 11.52 4.38
C ALA A 2 24.91 11.69 3.11
N GLY A 3 24.60 10.58 2.42
CA GLY A 3 23.65 10.57 1.32
C GLY A 3 22.20 10.75 1.80
N THR A 4 21.26 10.80 0.87
CA THR A 4 19.83 10.98 1.12
C THR A 4 19.05 9.71 0.79
N LEU A 5 18.12 9.32 1.67
CA LEU A 5 17.14 8.26 1.42
C LEU A 5 15.87 8.88 0.81
N TYR A 6 15.56 8.54 -0.42
CA TYR A 6 14.35 8.95 -1.11
C TYR A 6 13.30 7.84 -1.04
N ILE A 7 12.10 8.15 -0.55
CA ILE A 7 10.96 7.23 -0.55
C ILE A 7 10.12 7.54 -1.77
N VAL A 8 10.21 6.72 -2.80
CA VAL A 8 9.66 7.05 -4.13
C VAL A 8 8.45 6.18 -4.44
N ALA A 9 7.28 6.82 -4.59
CA ALA A 9 6.08 6.13 -5.01
C ALA A 9 6.15 5.73 -6.49
N THR A 10 5.69 4.50 -6.79
CA THR A 10 5.65 3.89 -8.13
C THR A 10 4.22 3.64 -8.58
N PRO A 11 3.96 3.45 -9.88
CA PRO A 11 2.62 3.19 -10.41
C PRO A 11 1.93 1.98 -9.76
N ILE A 12 0.62 2.09 -9.55
CA ILE A 12 -0.21 1.00 -8.99
C ILE A 12 -0.91 0.16 -10.08
N GLY A 13 -0.69 0.49 -11.35
CA GLY A 13 -1.29 -0.23 -12.48
C GLY A 13 -1.25 0.51 -13.80
N ASN A 14 -1.03 1.82 -13.78
CA ASN A 14 -0.90 2.66 -14.96
C ASN A 14 0.43 3.42 -14.93
N LEU A 15 1.29 3.21 -15.91
CA LEU A 15 2.60 3.86 -15.98
C LEU A 15 2.53 5.39 -16.11
N GLU A 16 1.40 5.94 -16.59
CA GLU A 16 1.18 7.39 -16.68
C GLU A 16 1.06 8.07 -15.31
N ASP A 17 0.75 7.29 -14.26
CA ASP A 17 0.63 7.83 -12.89
C ASP A 17 1.98 8.17 -12.25
N ILE A 18 3.11 7.74 -12.84
CA ILE A 18 4.43 8.08 -12.30
C ILE A 18 4.69 9.58 -12.39
N THR A 19 5.19 10.18 -11.33
CA THR A 19 5.47 11.61 -11.35
C THR A 19 6.79 11.92 -12.06
N ARG A 20 6.87 13.09 -12.71
CA ARG A 20 8.13 13.59 -13.31
C ARG A 20 9.26 13.66 -12.30
N ARG A 21 8.95 14.00 -11.04
CA ARG A 21 9.92 14.06 -9.95
C ARG A 21 10.44 12.65 -9.60
N ALA A 22 9.56 11.65 -9.57
CA ALA A 22 9.96 10.25 -9.34
C ALA A 22 10.94 9.78 -10.42
N LEU A 23 10.62 9.99 -11.70
CA LEU A 23 11.51 9.63 -12.81
C LEU A 23 12.89 10.31 -12.70
N ARG A 24 12.91 11.62 -12.42
CA ARG A 24 14.16 12.36 -12.23
C ARG A 24 14.98 11.80 -11.07
N ILE A 25 14.38 11.59 -9.90
CA ILE A 25 15.09 11.05 -8.72
C ILE A 25 15.61 9.64 -8.98
N LEU A 26 14.80 8.76 -9.59
CA LEU A 26 15.23 7.40 -9.93
C LEU A 26 16.41 7.37 -10.91
N ALA A 27 16.54 8.38 -11.77
CA ALA A 27 17.67 8.51 -12.70
C ALA A 27 18.92 9.15 -12.06
N GLU A 28 18.75 9.99 -11.02
CA GLU A 28 19.82 10.77 -10.39
C GLU A 28 20.49 10.07 -9.20
N VAL A 29 19.79 9.15 -8.50
CA VAL A 29 20.35 8.44 -7.33
C VAL A 29 21.42 7.42 -7.73
N ASP A 30 22.32 7.10 -6.79
CA ASP A 30 23.39 6.14 -7.02
C ASP A 30 22.90 4.68 -6.97
N LEU A 31 21.77 4.43 -6.26
CA LEU A 31 21.27 3.08 -6.03
C LEU A 31 19.75 3.12 -5.83
N ILE A 32 19.06 2.11 -6.37
CA ILE A 32 17.64 1.89 -6.09
C ILE A 32 17.48 0.60 -5.28
N ALA A 33 16.87 0.71 -4.09
CA ALA A 33 16.45 -0.43 -3.28
C ALA A 33 15.00 -0.78 -3.63
N ALA A 34 14.76 -2.00 -4.13
CA ALA A 34 13.49 -2.43 -4.67
C ALA A 34 13.02 -3.75 -4.05
N GLU A 35 11.72 -3.89 -3.84
CA GLU A 35 11.11 -5.11 -3.27
C GLU A 35 11.34 -6.32 -4.18
N ASP A 36 10.84 -6.30 -5.42
CA ASP A 36 11.22 -7.26 -6.48
C ASP A 36 12.00 -6.54 -7.59
N THR A 37 13.31 -6.81 -7.67
CA THR A 37 14.16 -6.20 -8.69
C THR A 37 13.79 -6.60 -10.12
N ARG A 38 13.11 -7.74 -10.32
CA ARG A 38 12.67 -8.19 -11.65
C ARG A 38 11.47 -7.36 -12.10
N HIS A 39 10.54 -7.07 -11.18
CA HIS A 39 9.40 -6.20 -11.44
C HIS A 39 9.89 -4.77 -11.71
N SER A 40 10.70 -4.24 -10.83
CA SER A 40 11.24 -2.87 -10.91
C SER A 40 12.07 -2.65 -12.16
N LYS A 41 12.85 -3.65 -12.65
CA LYS A 41 13.58 -3.56 -13.92
C LYS A 41 12.67 -3.25 -15.10
N LYS A 42 11.45 -3.78 -15.15
CA LYS A 42 10.51 -3.50 -16.25
C LYS A 42 10.10 -2.02 -16.24
N LEU A 43 9.80 -1.47 -15.05
CA LEU A 43 9.47 -0.06 -14.87
C LEU A 43 10.64 0.83 -15.32
N LEU A 44 11.83 0.58 -14.79
CA LEU A 44 13.02 1.39 -15.08
C LEU A 44 13.40 1.31 -16.57
N HIS A 45 13.33 0.12 -17.18
CA HIS A 45 13.59 -0.06 -18.62
C HIS A 45 12.60 0.75 -19.47
N HIS A 46 11.32 0.75 -19.11
CA HIS A 46 10.29 1.51 -19.84
C HIS A 46 10.62 3.02 -19.88
N PHE A 47 11.19 3.55 -18.80
CA PHE A 47 11.57 4.96 -18.70
C PHE A 47 13.05 5.23 -18.99
N ASN A 48 13.80 4.26 -19.55
CA ASN A 48 15.21 4.37 -19.89
C ASN A 48 16.10 4.77 -18.69
N ILE A 49 15.81 4.28 -17.49
CA ILE A 49 16.58 4.50 -16.27
C ILE A 49 17.53 3.33 -16.07
N ALA A 50 18.85 3.62 -16.02
CA ALA A 50 19.91 2.63 -15.90
C ALA A 50 20.48 2.51 -14.48
N THR A 51 19.93 3.17 -13.49
CA THR A 51 20.39 3.17 -12.10
C THR A 51 20.46 1.76 -11.53
N PRO A 52 21.55 1.38 -10.84
CA PRO A 52 21.71 0.07 -10.25
C PRO A 52 20.62 -0.27 -9.24
N LEU A 53 20.21 -1.57 -9.22
CA LEU A 53 19.19 -2.09 -8.31
C LEU A 53 19.80 -3.01 -7.27
N ILE A 54 19.31 -2.92 -6.03
CA ILE A 54 19.50 -3.91 -4.96
C ILE A 54 18.16 -4.38 -4.44
N SER A 55 18.05 -5.67 -4.07
CA SER A 55 16.81 -6.19 -3.50
C SER A 55 16.64 -5.78 -2.04
N TYR A 56 15.41 -5.33 -1.67
CA TYR A 56 15.02 -4.97 -0.32
C TYR A 56 13.62 -5.53 -0.03
N TYR A 57 13.55 -6.76 0.48
CA TYR A 57 12.32 -7.51 0.67
C TYR A 57 12.15 -7.96 2.12
N ARG A 58 10.90 -8.25 2.49
CA ARG A 58 10.45 -8.45 3.88
C ARG A 58 11.29 -9.46 4.68
N GLU A 59 11.63 -10.60 4.07
CA GLU A 59 12.34 -11.69 4.78
C GLU A 59 13.77 -11.35 5.19
N LYS A 60 14.40 -10.34 4.55
CA LYS A 60 15.74 -9.86 4.86
C LYS A 60 15.79 -8.36 5.15
N GLU A 61 14.66 -7.77 5.50
CA GLU A 61 14.50 -6.32 5.63
C GLU A 61 15.49 -5.73 6.64
N GLN A 62 15.69 -6.37 7.81
CA GLN A 62 16.61 -5.90 8.82
C GLN A 62 18.06 -5.86 8.32
N GLN A 63 18.56 -6.98 7.79
CA GLN A 63 19.93 -7.08 7.25
C GLN A 63 20.17 -6.08 6.12
N ARG A 64 19.21 -5.96 5.21
CA ARG A 64 19.30 -5.04 4.08
C ARG A 64 19.24 -3.58 4.52
N ALA A 65 18.45 -3.25 5.55
CA ALA A 65 18.43 -1.91 6.11
C ALA A 65 19.81 -1.50 6.62
N GLU A 66 20.52 -2.38 7.36
CA GLU A 66 21.88 -2.13 7.85
C GLU A 66 22.86 -1.86 6.71
N GLU A 67 22.79 -2.64 5.62
CA GLU A 67 23.61 -2.44 4.42
C GLU A 67 23.33 -1.07 3.76
N LEU A 68 22.05 -0.69 3.65
CA LEU A 68 21.65 0.60 3.07
C LEU A 68 22.07 1.77 3.96
N ILE A 69 21.94 1.66 5.27
CA ILE A 69 22.39 2.70 6.21
C ILE A 69 23.91 2.92 6.10
N ALA A 70 24.70 1.86 6.01
CA ALA A 70 26.15 1.98 5.82
C ALA A 70 26.50 2.73 4.52
N LYS A 71 25.81 2.44 3.41
CA LYS A 71 25.98 3.14 2.12
C LYS A 71 25.56 4.61 2.22
N LEU A 72 24.43 4.91 2.87
CA LEU A 72 23.97 6.28 3.09
C LEU A 72 24.99 7.08 3.92
N HIS A 73 25.59 6.49 4.96
CA HIS A 73 26.68 7.14 5.72
C HIS A 73 27.93 7.40 4.86
N ALA A 74 28.21 6.53 3.88
CA ALA A 74 29.31 6.72 2.93
C ALA A 74 29.02 7.78 1.85
N GLY A 75 27.83 8.41 1.87
CA GLY A 75 27.43 9.49 0.94
C GLY A 75 26.61 9.02 -0.26
N THR A 76 26.25 7.73 -0.35
CA THR A 76 25.42 7.20 -1.44
C THR A 76 23.97 7.68 -1.30
N ASN A 77 23.40 8.26 -2.36
CA ASN A 77 21.98 8.58 -2.44
C ASN A 77 21.18 7.34 -2.86
N ILE A 78 20.14 7.01 -2.12
CA ILE A 78 19.36 5.78 -2.34
C ILE A 78 17.89 6.10 -2.51
N ALA A 79 17.26 5.55 -3.56
CA ALA A 79 15.81 5.54 -3.69
C ALA A 79 15.26 4.19 -3.22
N LEU A 80 14.29 4.21 -2.31
CA LEU A 80 13.48 3.05 -1.93
C LEU A 80 12.20 3.06 -2.75
N ILE A 81 11.90 1.93 -3.41
CA ILE A 81 10.65 1.69 -4.13
C ILE A 81 10.04 0.35 -3.72
N SER A 82 8.70 0.26 -3.74
CA SER A 82 7.94 -1.00 -3.67
C SER A 82 7.49 -1.44 -5.06
N ASP A 83 6.89 -2.61 -5.16
CA ASP A 83 6.38 -3.14 -6.43
C ASP A 83 5.26 -2.27 -7.01
N ALA A 84 4.44 -1.65 -6.14
CA ALA A 84 3.37 -0.75 -6.52
C ALA A 84 3.06 0.24 -5.40
N GLY A 85 2.83 1.52 -5.72
CA GLY A 85 2.41 2.53 -4.76
C GLY A 85 3.55 3.12 -3.92
N THR A 86 3.23 3.49 -2.68
CA THR A 86 4.13 4.21 -1.79
C THR A 86 4.83 3.24 -0.83
N PRO A 87 6.18 3.15 -0.84
CA PRO A 87 6.94 2.29 0.05
C PRO A 87 6.63 2.54 1.54
N ALA A 88 6.79 1.52 2.36
CA ALA A 88 6.50 1.52 3.80
C ALA A 88 5.01 1.65 4.18
N ILE A 89 4.09 1.69 3.19
CA ILE A 89 2.64 1.66 3.42
C ILE A 89 2.12 0.26 3.05
N SER A 90 2.06 -0.64 4.02
CA SER A 90 1.80 -2.08 3.87
C SER A 90 2.90 -2.88 3.15
N ASP A 91 3.96 -2.22 2.71
CA ASP A 91 5.12 -2.76 2.01
C ASP A 91 6.39 -2.66 2.88
N PRO A 92 7.50 -3.33 2.49
CA PRO A 92 8.80 -3.14 3.11
C PRO A 92 9.25 -1.67 3.06
N GLY A 93 9.99 -1.22 4.10
CA GLY A 93 10.54 0.14 4.13
C GLY A 93 10.56 0.77 5.51
N ALA A 94 9.63 0.42 6.38
CA ALA A 94 9.52 1.03 7.70
C ALA A 94 10.80 0.87 8.53
N ILE A 95 11.50 -0.26 8.41
CA ILE A 95 12.74 -0.53 9.16
C ILE A 95 13.85 0.42 8.70
N VAL A 96 14.14 0.50 7.41
CA VAL A 96 15.22 1.37 6.91
C VAL A 96 14.90 2.85 7.15
N VAL A 97 13.63 3.26 7.02
CA VAL A 97 13.20 4.62 7.33
C VAL A 97 13.42 4.95 8.81
N ASN A 98 13.06 4.04 9.72
CA ASN A 98 13.29 4.23 11.16
C ASN A 98 14.80 4.30 11.49
N MET A 99 15.61 3.41 10.92
CA MET A 99 17.07 3.42 11.11
C MET A 99 17.70 4.69 10.54
N ALA A 100 17.31 5.15 9.37
CA ALA A 100 17.78 6.41 8.76
C ALA A 100 17.44 7.61 9.65
N ARG A 101 16.21 7.65 10.20
CA ARG A 101 15.78 8.69 11.14
C ARG A 101 16.64 8.68 12.41
N GLN A 102 16.91 7.50 13.00
CA GLN A 102 17.76 7.38 14.20
C GLN A 102 19.21 7.79 13.92
N ALA A 103 19.70 7.54 12.71
CA ALA A 103 21.04 7.90 12.25
C ALA A 103 21.15 9.35 11.74
N SER A 104 20.09 10.16 11.85
CA SER A 104 20.03 11.54 11.33
C SER A 104 20.38 11.67 9.84
N ILE A 105 20.08 10.62 9.06
CA ILE A 105 20.22 10.61 7.60
C ILE A 105 19.03 11.36 7.00
N PRO A 106 19.23 12.26 6.03
CA PRO A 106 18.15 12.95 5.35
C PRO A 106 17.19 11.97 4.66
N ILE A 107 15.87 12.12 4.93
CA ILE A 107 14.81 11.33 4.30
C ILE A 107 13.92 12.28 3.52
N VAL A 108 13.72 11.99 2.23
CA VAL A 108 12.94 12.84 1.32
C VAL A 108 11.79 12.03 0.72
N PRO A 109 10.52 12.34 1.04
CA PRO A 109 9.39 11.71 0.38
C PRO A 109 9.24 12.26 -1.05
N VAL A 110 9.02 11.36 -1.99
CA VAL A 110 8.65 11.68 -3.38
C VAL A 110 7.23 11.18 -3.59
N PRO A 111 6.22 12.06 -3.40
CA PRO A 111 4.82 11.69 -3.46
C PRO A 111 4.42 11.20 -4.85
N GLY A 112 3.44 10.33 -4.89
CA GLY A 112 2.93 9.76 -6.13
C GLY A 112 1.78 8.79 -5.88
N PRO A 113 1.60 7.76 -6.74
CA PRO A 113 0.48 6.84 -6.67
C PRO A 113 0.36 6.11 -5.33
N SER A 114 -0.88 5.95 -4.87
CA SER A 114 -1.21 5.16 -3.68
C SER A 114 -2.65 4.67 -3.78
N ALA A 115 -2.86 3.37 -3.69
CA ALA A 115 -4.19 2.76 -3.72
C ALA A 115 -5.07 3.25 -2.55
N LEU A 116 -4.46 3.50 -1.38
CA LEU A 116 -5.14 4.07 -0.22
C LEU A 116 -5.76 5.43 -0.56
N THR A 117 -4.94 6.38 -1.02
CA THR A 117 -5.42 7.74 -1.30
C THR A 117 -6.37 7.77 -2.48
N ALA A 118 -6.15 6.96 -3.52
CA ALA A 118 -7.06 6.84 -4.66
C ALA A 118 -8.45 6.35 -4.21
N ALA A 119 -8.53 5.28 -3.42
CA ALA A 119 -9.81 4.76 -2.93
C ALA A 119 -10.51 5.75 -1.98
N VAL A 120 -9.78 6.34 -1.01
CA VAL A 120 -10.34 7.30 -0.05
C VAL A 120 -10.87 8.55 -0.74
N SER A 121 -10.21 9.03 -1.80
CA SER A 121 -10.67 10.20 -2.56
C SER A 121 -12.03 10.00 -3.25
N CYS A 122 -12.42 8.74 -3.53
CA CYS A 122 -13.69 8.37 -4.14
C CYS A 122 -14.77 7.96 -3.13
N ALA A 123 -14.41 7.86 -1.84
CA ALA A 123 -15.30 7.31 -0.81
C ALA A 123 -16.29 8.32 -0.22
N GLY A 124 -16.13 9.62 -0.49
CA GLY A 124 -17.04 10.67 0.03
C GLY A 124 -17.08 10.75 1.55
N LEU A 125 -15.96 10.53 2.24
CA LEU A 125 -15.89 10.54 3.69
C LEU A 125 -16.08 11.95 4.26
N ILE A 126 -17.05 12.11 5.16
CA ILE A 126 -17.32 13.36 5.88
C ILE A 126 -17.34 13.04 7.38
N PRO A 127 -16.45 13.65 8.19
CA PRO A 127 -15.51 14.75 7.92
C PRO A 127 -14.16 14.38 7.30
N GLY A 128 -13.96 13.28 6.64
CA GLY A 128 -12.70 12.91 5.99
C GLY A 128 -11.74 12.12 6.86
N GLU A 129 -12.12 11.77 8.08
CA GLU A 129 -11.34 10.92 8.98
C GLU A 129 -11.52 9.45 8.61
N PHE A 130 -10.47 8.65 8.74
CA PHE A 130 -10.52 7.20 8.54
C PHE A 130 -9.36 6.52 9.27
N LEU A 131 -9.52 5.22 9.54
CA LEU A 131 -8.45 4.38 10.07
C LEU A 131 -7.92 3.46 8.96
N PHE A 132 -6.67 3.62 8.57
CA PHE A 132 -6.00 2.68 7.68
C PHE A 132 -5.46 1.49 8.47
N VAL A 133 -5.95 0.31 8.18
CA VAL A 133 -5.58 -0.96 8.83
C VAL A 133 -4.57 -1.75 8.00
N GLY A 134 -4.60 -1.58 6.67
CA GLY A 134 -3.79 -2.37 5.74
C GLY A 134 -4.35 -3.79 5.56
N PHE A 135 -3.48 -4.78 5.34
CA PHE A 135 -3.91 -6.18 5.19
C PHE A 135 -4.37 -6.78 6.51
N ALA A 136 -5.60 -7.28 6.54
CA ALA A 136 -6.09 -8.01 7.69
C ALA A 136 -5.32 -9.34 7.90
N PRO A 137 -5.17 -9.84 9.15
CA PRO A 137 -4.50 -11.10 9.42
C PRO A 137 -5.03 -12.26 8.58
N PRO A 138 -4.17 -13.14 8.04
CA PRO A 138 -4.59 -14.25 7.17
C PRO A 138 -5.43 -15.31 7.91
N LYS A 139 -5.16 -15.53 9.21
CA LYS A 139 -5.91 -16.47 10.05
C LYS A 139 -7.21 -15.83 10.53
N SER A 140 -8.37 -16.50 10.31
CA SER A 140 -9.69 -15.98 10.67
C SER A 140 -9.78 -15.62 12.16
N THR A 141 -9.25 -16.44 13.07
CA THR A 141 -9.25 -16.13 14.51
C THR A 141 -8.57 -14.81 14.84
N GLN A 142 -7.41 -14.53 14.25
CA GLN A 142 -6.69 -13.27 14.46
C GLN A 142 -7.42 -12.09 13.80
N ARG A 143 -7.97 -12.31 12.59
CA ARG A 143 -8.77 -11.31 11.87
C ARG A 143 -10.03 -10.94 12.64
N CYS A 144 -10.78 -11.92 13.15
CA CYS A 144 -11.95 -11.66 13.99
C CYS A 144 -11.59 -10.93 15.28
N THR A 145 -10.45 -11.24 15.91
CA THR A 145 -9.98 -10.51 17.08
C THR A 145 -9.71 -9.05 16.76
N LEU A 146 -9.01 -8.78 15.64
CA LEU A 146 -8.80 -7.41 15.15
C LEU A 146 -10.13 -6.71 14.86
N LEU A 147 -11.04 -7.33 14.10
CA LEU A 147 -12.33 -6.74 13.77
C LEU A 147 -13.17 -6.41 15.00
N ARG A 148 -13.16 -7.28 16.04
CA ARG A 148 -13.83 -6.97 17.33
C ARG A 148 -13.26 -5.73 18.01
N SER A 149 -11.94 -5.52 17.97
CA SER A 149 -11.30 -4.32 18.55
C SER A 149 -11.61 -3.03 17.77
N LEU A 150 -12.03 -3.15 16.52
CA LEU A 150 -12.38 -2.02 15.64
C LEU A 150 -13.89 -1.77 15.55
N ARG A 151 -14.71 -2.67 16.09
CA ARG A 151 -16.16 -2.70 15.88
C ARG A 151 -16.85 -1.40 16.28
N ASP A 152 -16.47 -0.82 17.41
CA ASP A 152 -17.16 0.33 18.00
C ASP A 152 -16.54 1.67 17.59
N LEU A 153 -15.54 1.64 16.68
CA LEU A 153 -14.97 2.87 16.14
C LEU A 153 -15.93 3.56 15.17
N LEU A 154 -16.04 4.88 15.32
CA LEU A 154 -16.89 5.74 14.49
C LEU A 154 -16.16 6.25 13.24
N TYR A 155 -15.01 5.69 12.90
CA TYR A 155 -14.24 6.01 11.70
C TYR A 155 -14.42 4.93 10.64
N PRO A 156 -14.46 5.29 9.34
CA PRO A 156 -14.35 4.33 8.27
C PRO A 156 -13.04 3.54 8.38
N LEU A 157 -13.13 2.22 8.18
CA LEU A 157 -11.99 1.30 8.25
C LEU A 157 -11.51 0.99 6.83
N VAL A 158 -10.23 1.24 6.55
CA VAL A 158 -9.66 1.00 5.23
C VAL A 158 -8.73 -0.21 5.28
N PHE A 159 -9.05 -1.22 4.46
CA PHE A 159 -8.29 -2.47 4.34
C PHE A 159 -7.76 -2.67 2.93
N TYR A 160 -6.61 -3.30 2.81
CA TYR A 160 -6.16 -3.97 1.60
C TYR A 160 -6.50 -5.45 1.68
N GLU A 161 -6.85 -6.05 0.53
CA GLU A 161 -7.08 -7.50 0.52
C GLU A 161 -6.70 -8.12 -0.83
N ALA A 162 -6.13 -9.34 -0.75
CA ALA A 162 -5.77 -10.14 -1.91
C ALA A 162 -7.00 -10.90 -2.45
N PRO A 163 -7.10 -11.14 -3.79
CA PRO A 163 -8.29 -11.71 -4.42
C PRO A 163 -8.77 -13.02 -3.77
N HIS A 164 -7.86 -13.93 -3.48
CA HIS A 164 -8.15 -15.25 -2.92
C HIS A 164 -8.62 -15.23 -1.45
N ARG A 165 -8.62 -14.05 -0.80
CA ARG A 165 -9.03 -13.87 0.60
C ARG A 165 -10.33 -13.10 0.74
N ILE A 166 -10.80 -12.42 -0.30
CA ILE A 166 -11.93 -11.47 -0.27
C ILE A 166 -13.18 -12.11 0.34
N GLU A 167 -13.58 -13.28 -0.14
CA GLU A 167 -14.80 -13.93 0.35
C GLU A 167 -14.75 -14.20 1.87
N ARG A 168 -13.63 -14.73 2.36
CA ARG A 168 -13.45 -15.02 3.79
C ARG A 168 -13.38 -13.74 4.61
N PHE A 169 -12.71 -12.71 4.09
CA PHE A 169 -12.62 -11.40 4.71
C PHE A 169 -14.02 -10.78 4.87
N LEU A 170 -14.83 -10.75 3.81
CA LEU A 170 -16.19 -10.19 3.85
C LEU A 170 -17.10 -10.98 4.80
N LYS A 171 -17.00 -12.31 4.86
CA LYS A 171 -17.76 -13.14 5.82
C LYS A 171 -17.43 -12.77 7.25
N ASP A 172 -16.15 -12.68 7.61
CA ASP A 172 -15.72 -12.30 8.95
C ASP A 172 -16.12 -10.84 9.29
N CYS A 173 -16.04 -9.92 8.31
CA CYS A 173 -16.51 -8.55 8.50
C CYS A 173 -18.01 -8.49 8.76
N LEU A 174 -18.82 -9.17 7.96
CA LEU A 174 -20.28 -9.21 8.13
C LEU A 174 -20.67 -9.80 9.49
N GLU A 175 -20.02 -10.89 9.91
CA GLU A 175 -20.28 -11.55 11.20
C GLU A 175 -19.97 -10.62 12.40
N ILE A 176 -18.83 -9.92 12.34
CA ILE A 176 -18.32 -9.17 13.50
C ILE A 176 -18.79 -7.71 13.52
N LEU A 177 -18.81 -7.05 12.37
CA LEU A 177 -19.13 -5.62 12.26
C LEU A 177 -20.63 -5.38 11.99
N GLY A 178 -21.38 -6.42 11.54
CA GLY A 178 -22.74 -6.29 11.04
C GLY A 178 -22.79 -5.87 9.56
N ASP A 179 -24.00 -5.70 9.03
CA ASP A 179 -24.20 -5.35 7.61
C ASP A 179 -24.04 -3.83 7.38
N ARG A 180 -22.78 -3.39 7.37
CA ARG A 180 -22.41 -1.98 7.15
C ARG A 180 -22.28 -1.68 5.67
N GLU A 181 -22.42 -0.40 5.34
CA GLU A 181 -22.02 0.10 4.03
C GLU A 181 -20.53 -0.11 3.78
N ILE A 182 -20.19 -0.41 2.53
CA ILE A 182 -18.83 -0.65 2.09
C ILE A 182 -18.61 -0.07 0.70
N LEU A 183 -17.45 0.55 0.49
CA LEU A 183 -16.89 0.80 -0.82
C LEU A 183 -15.84 -0.27 -1.10
N TRP A 184 -15.95 -0.92 -2.24
CA TRP A 184 -14.95 -1.83 -2.79
C TRP A 184 -14.33 -1.22 -4.04
N ALA A 185 -13.05 -0.84 -3.96
CA ALA A 185 -12.25 -0.38 -5.09
C ALA A 185 -11.29 -1.50 -5.53
N ARG A 186 -11.39 -1.93 -6.77
CA ARG A 186 -10.65 -3.05 -7.34
C ARG A 186 -9.89 -2.61 -8.58
N GLU A 187 -8.67 -3.14 -8.77
CA GLU A 187 -7.86 -2.90 -9.96
C GLU A 187 -7.71 -1.40 -10.29
N LEU A 188 -7.58 -0.58 -9.25
CA LEU A 188 -7.42 0.87 -9.38
C LEU A 188 -6.31 1.22 -10.36
N SER A 189 -6.56 2.21 -11.22
CA SER A 189 -5.66 2.68 -12.28
C SER A 189 -5.41 1.67 -13.42
N LYS A 190 -5.98 0.45 -13.37
CA LYS A 190 -5.82 -0.60 -14.37
C LYS A 190 -7.01 -0.65 -15.34
N LYS A 191 -6.88 -1.44 -16.41
CA LYS A 191 -7.91 -1.59 -17.46
C LYS A 191 -9.30 -2.01 -16.93
N TYR A 192 -9.33 -2.75 -15.82
CA TYR A 192 -10.57 -3.29 -15.24
C TYR A 192 -10.86 -2.67 -13.87
N GLU A 193 -10.53 -1.38 -13.73
CA GLU A 193 -10.86 -0.61 -12.55
C GLU A 193 -12.38 -0.65 -12.30
N GLU A 194 -12.73 -0.90 -11.05
CA GLU A 194 -14.11 -0.97 -10.61
C GLU A 194 -14.24 -0.41 -9.19
N ILE A 195 -15.22 0.48 -8.99
CA ILE A 195 -15.57 1.03 -7.67
C ILE A 195 -17.05 0.72 -7.43
N THR A 196 -17.31 -0.09 -6.43
CA THR A 196 -18.67 -0.56 -6.09
C THR A 196 -19.04 -0.09 -4.69
N HIS A 197 -20.25 0.49 -4.55
CA HIS A 197 -20.88 0.80 -3.28
C HIS A 197 -21.98 -0.23 -3.00
N ALA A 198 -21.97 -0.83 -1.81
CA ALA A 198 -22.92 -1.85 -1.39
C ALA A 198 -23.00 -1.93 0.14
N THR A 199 -23.79 -2.85 0.69
CA THR A 199 -23.58 -3.36 2.03
C THR A 199 -22.67 -4.58 2.03
N LEU A 200 -22.09 -4.95 3.17
CA LEU A 200 -21.27 -6.13 3.32
C LEU A 200 -21.99 -7.40 2.86
N GLY A 201 -23.26 -7.56 3.28
CA GLY A 201 -24.11 -8.68 2.88
C GLY A 201 -24.48 -8.65 1.40
N GLY A 202 -24.82 -7.48 0.87
CA GLY A 202 -25.13 -7.29 -0.54
C GLY A 202 -23.93 -7.59 -1.44
N LEU A 203 -22.74 -7.11 -1.06
CA LEU A 203 -21.51 -7.41 -1.79
C LEU A 203 -21.19 -8.90 -1.75
N LEU A 204 -21.29 -9.53 -0.58
CA LEU A 204 -21.02 -10.97 -0.43
C LEU A 204 -21.99 -11.83 -1.26
N ALA A 205 -23.27 -11.45 -1.33
CA ALA A 205 -24.28 -12.16 -2.12
C ALA A 205 -24.05 -12.06 -3.64
N SER A 206 -23.52 -10.92 -4.11
CA SER A 206 -23.23 -10.69 -5.53
C SER A 206 -21.84 -11.16 -5.97
N LEU A 207 -21.01 -11.63 -5.04
CA LEU A 207 -19.62 -11.96 -5.28
C LEU A 207 -19.46 -13.17 -6.20
N ASN A 208 -18.85 -12.96 -7.37
CA ASN A 208 -18.45 -14.05 -8.24
C ASN A 208 -17.00 -14.46 -7.95
N THR A 209 -16.82 -15.48 -7.10
CA THR A 209 -15.51 -15.93 -6.62
C THR A 209 -14.59 -16.46 -7.72
N GLU A 210 -15.14 -16.99 -8.81
CA GLU A 210 -14.35 -17.52 -9.94
C GLU A 210 -13.70 -16.39 -10.76
N LYS A 211 -14.25 -15.18 -10.71
CA LYS A 211 -13.79 -14.00 -11.45
C LYS A 211 -12.98 -13.02 -10.60
N LEU A 212 -12.76 -13.32 -9.32
CA LEU A 212 -11.98 -12.46 -8.45
C LEU A 212 -10.52 -12.41 -8.89
N ARG A 213 -10.10 -11.24 -9.36
CA ARG A 213 -8.72 -10.95 -9.77
C ARG A 213 -8.34 -9.56 -9.29
N GLY A 214 -7.04 -9.36 -9.11
CA GLY A 214 -6.46 -8.07 -8.80
C GLY A 214 -6.59 -7.67 -7.34
N GLU A 215 -5.84 -6.64 -7.00
CA GLU A 215 -5.79 -6.08 -5.65
C GLU A 215 -7.03 -5.25 -5.35
N SER A 216 -7.41 -5.24 -4.08
CA SER A 216 -8.62 -4.58 -3.63
C SER A 216 -8.36 -3.68 -2.43
N VAL A 217 -9.03 -2.54 -2.42
CA VAL A 217 -9.19 -1.67 -1.25
C VAL A 217 -10.63 -1.73 -0.81
N PHE A 218 -10.85 -1.99 0.47
CA PHE A 218 -12.17 -1.97 1.10
C PHE A 218 -12.24 -0.81 2.09
N ILE A 219 -13.28 0.00 1.99
CA ILE A 219 -13.60 1.05 2.97
C ILE A 219 -14.93 0.68 3.59
N ILE A 220 -14.89 0.23 4.86
CA ILE A 220 -16.08 -0.14 5.62
C ILE A 220 -16.50 1.07 6.44
N TYR A 221 -17.70 1.59 6.19
CA TYR A 221 -18.20 2.76 6.88
C TYR A 221 -18.54 2.44 8.35
N PRO A 222 -18.55 3.43 9.25
CA PRO A 222 -18.94 3.23 10.65
C PRO A 222 -20.39 2.75 10.76
N PRO A 223 -20.79 2.20 11.90
CA PRO A 223 -22.20 1.89 12.12
C PRO A 223 -23.05 3.16 11.98
N THR A 224 -24.20 3.07 11.32
CA THR A 224 -25.14 4.17 11.25
C THR A 224 -25.61 4.45 12.69
N VAL A 225 -25.18 5.58 13.25
CA VAL A 225 -25.76 6.06 14.51
C VAL A 225 -27.12 6.61 14.14
N LEU A 226 -28.18 5.85 14.41
CA LEU A 226 -29.54 6.37 14.31
C LEU A 226 -29.65 7.53 15.32
N PRO A 227 -30.18 8.67 14.90
CA PRO A 227 -30.34 9.84 15.77
C PRO A 227 -31.28 9.57 16.93
#